data_67a4d430fab83069163c432b73de455d
#
_entry.id   67a4d430fab83069163c432b73de455d
#
_cell.length_a   1.000
_cell.length_b   1.000
_cell.length_c   1.000
_cell.angle_alpha   90.00
_cell.angle_beta   90.00
_cell.angle_gamma   90.00
#
_symmetry.space_group_name_H-M   'P 1'
#
loop_
_entity.id
_entity.type
_entity.pdbx_description
1 polymer ?
#
loop_
_entity_poly.entity_id
_entity_poly.type
_entity_poly.pdbx_seq_one_letter_code
_entity_poly.pdbx_strand_id
1 'polypeptide(L)'
;MASSTAERVDEQRLWRRHMELAAIGATQKGGVNRQALTAEEFDARRLLVTWATELGLQVFTDDIGNLFLRLEGTDPELAPVLTGSHIDTQPTGGKFDGAYGVLAGLEAVQAMIEAEVRTRRAVEVVAWLNEEGSRFTPGMMGSEAFAKLRELDEMLDVKDRDGVSVRAVLPEALAATPEAIHRPLGSPVAAFVEAHIEQGPELERLEKTIGVVTGIQGVRRIRVAVTGEEAHAGTTPRATRRDALEESSQMVAALYRGLYIDDDVRFTVGMMQIEPNVPSVVAARVVFSVDLRHPDTETLADLAGRVDAICHREASMCEVEIWQIAEAQSIHFNELVVDTIQAASDRLGLANMRIFSGAGHDARQLHFVCPTGMIFVPCEGGISHNEAENATPSDLAAGTRVLVETLLELSET
;
A
#
# COMPACT_ATOMS: atom_id res chain seq x y z
N MET A 1 -10.63 -21.89 -21.23
CA MET A 1 -11.01 -22.71 -20.07
C MET A 1 -9.97 -22.42 -18.99
N ALA A 2 -10.39 -22.29 -17.73
CA ALA A 2 -9.48 -22.19 -16.59
C ALA A 2 -8.53 -23.37 -16.59
N SER A 3 -7.29 -23.18 -16.08
CA SER A 3 -6.41 -24.32 -15.86
C SER A 3 -6.94 -25.20 -14.72
N SER A 4 -6.66 -26.49 -14.78
CA SER A 4 -7.00 -27.39 -13.67
C SER A 4 -6.32 -26.97 -12.36
N THR A 5 -5.28 -26.14 -12.42
CA THR A 5 -4.56 -25.61 -11.26
C THR A 5 -5.37 -24.53 -10.55
N ALA A 6 -5.98 -23.57 -11.26
CA ALA A 6 -6.82 -22.55 -10.64
C ALA A 6 -8.06 -23.15 -9.93
N GLU A 7 -8.54 -24.33 -10.39
CA GLU A 7 -9.62 -25.08 -9.74
C GLU A 7 -9.20 -25.70 -8.38
N ARG A 8 -7.90 -25.81 -8.10
CA ARG A 8 -7.35 -26.30 -6.81
C ARG A 8 -7.32 -25.24 -5.72
N VAL A 9 -7.58 -23.96 -6.02
CA VAL A 9 -7.69 -22.93 -5.01
C VAL A 9 -8.85 -23.25 -4.08
N ASP A 10 -8.53 -23.49 -2.81
CA ASP A 10 -9.49 -23.85 -1.77
C ASP A 10 -9.87 -22.59 -0.97
N GLU A 11 -11.08 -22.10 -1.22
CA GLU A 11 -11.67 -20.92 -0.56
C GLU A 11 -11.69 -21.05 0.97
N GLN A 12 -12.03 -22.25 1.49
CA GLN A 12 -12.13 -22.46 2.93
C GLN A 12 -10.75 -22.51 3.59
N ARG A 13 -9.74 -23.07 2.91
CA ARG A 13 -8.35 -23.09 3.38
C ARG A 13 -7.79 -21.67 3.41
N LEU A 14 -7.96 -20.90 2.35
CA LEU A 14 -7.55 -19.50 2.27
C LEU A 14 -8.18 -18.67 3.38
N TRP A 15 -9.50 -18.78 3.55
CA TRP A 15 -10.22 -18.09 4.62
C TRP A 15 -9.75 -18.49 6.01
N ARG A 16 -9.56 -19.77 6.27
CA ARG A 16 -9.06 -20.26 7.56
C ARG A 16 -7.69 -19.68 7.87
N ARG A 17 -6.74 -19.68 6.90
CA ARG A 17 -5.42 -19.07 7.07
C ARG A 17 -5.50 -17.58 7.36
N HIS A 18 -6.41 -16.86 6.70
CA HIS A 18 -6.66 -15.45 7.04
C HIS A 18 -7.09 -15.27 8.49
N MET A 19 -8.02 -16.09 8.96
CA MET A 19 -8.52 -15.98 10.34
C MET A 19 -7.46 -16.40 11.36
N GLU A 20 -6.64 -17.39 11.07
CA GLU A 20 -5.51 -17.80 11.91
C GLU A 20 -4.46 -16.68 12.00
N LEU A 21 -4.09 -16.07 10.87
CA LEU A 21 -3.15 -14.94 10.85
C LEU A 21 -3.74 -13.69 11.54
N ALA A 22 -5.01 -13.41 11.36
CA ALA A 22 -5.70 -12.29 11.98
C ALA A 22 -5.88 -12.44 13.50
N ALA A 23 -5.79 -13.66 14.04
CA ALA A 23 -5.80 -13.89 15.49
C ALA A 23 -4.52 -13.34 16.17
N ILE A 24 -3.42 -13.22 15.42
CA ILE A 24 -2.16 -12.66 15.91
C ILE A 24 -2.24 -11.13 15.84
N GLY A 25 -2.32 -10.47 16.98
CA GLY A 25 -2.53 -9.03 17.09
C GLY A 25 -4.02 -8.61 17.05
N ALA A 26 -4.97 -9.56 17.22
CA ALA A 26 -6.39 -9.27 17.18
C ALA A 26 -6.80 -8.20 18.21
N THR A 27 -7.60 -7.21 17.77
CA THR A 27 -8.13 -6.17 18.64
C THR A 27 -9.52 -6.51 19.16
N GLN A 28 -9.95 -5.80 20.20
CA GLN A 28 -11.29 -6.03 20.78
C GLN A 28 -12.45 -5.70 19.82
N LYS A 29 -12.22 -4.88 18.81
CA LYS A 29 -13.22 -4.47 17.81
C LYS A 29 -13.18 -5.33 16.54
N GLY A 30 -12.33 -6.37 16.53
CA GLY A 30 -12.27 -7.33 15.46
C GLY A 30 -11.28 -7.01 14.33
N GLY A 31 -10.46 -5.97 14.49
CA GLY A 31 -9.31 -5.68 13.62
C GLY A 31 -8.02 -6.34 14.08
N VAL A 32 -6.90 -5.85 13.56
CA VAL A 32 -5.54 -6.35 13.85
C VAL A 32 -4.61 -5.18 14.14
N ASN A 33 -3.77 -5.34 15.17
CA ASN A 33 -2.63 -4.47 15.47
C ASN A 33 -1.36 -5.33 15.48
N ARG A 34 -0.72 -5.43 14.34
CA ARG A 34 0.51 -6.20 14.13
C ARG A 34 1.53 -5.32 13.39
N GLN A 35 2.02 -4.31 14.12
CA GLN A 35 2.99 -3.38 13.53
C GLN A 35 4.33 -4.07 13.27
N ALA A 36 5.08 -3.53 12.31
CA ALA A 36 6.37 -4.08 11.90
C ALA A 36 7.35 -4.23 13.08
N LEU A 37 8.07 -5.34 13.10
CA LEU A 37 9.09 -5.65 14.10
C LEU A 37 8.55 -5.65 15.55
N THR A 38 7.29 -6.06 15.74
CA THR A 38 6.71 -6.37 17.07
C THR A 38 6.68 -7.87 17.32
N ALA A 39 6.38 -8.26 18.56
CA ALA A 39 6.23 -9.67 18.93
C ALA A 39 5.14 -10.36 18.10
N GLU A 40 4.04 -9.64 17.82
CA GLU A 40 2.94 -10.13 16.98
C GLU A 40 3.40 -10.37 15.53
N GLU A 41 4.23 -9.47 14.98
CA GLU A 41 4.76 -9.68 13.62
C GLU A 41 5.74 -10.86 13.60
N PHE A 42 6.55 -11.05 14.65
CA PHE A 42 7.42 -12.23 14.76
C PHE A 42 6.62 -13.54 14.85
N ASP A 43 5.49 -13.56 15.57
CA ASP A 43 4.59 -14.71 15.62
C ASP A 43 3.96 -15.00 14.25
N ALA A 44 3.55 -13.97 13.54
CA ALA A 44 3.01 -14.09 12.20
C ALA A 44 4.05 -14.65 11.19
N ARG A 45 5.29 -14.19 11.26
CA ARG A 45 6.41 -14.73 10.44
C ARG A 45 6.63 -16.22 10.72
N ARG A 46 6.64 -16.63 12.00
CA ARG A 46 6.76 -18.06 12.37
C ARG A 46 5.62 -18.90 11.82
N LEU A 47 4.41 -18.37 11.84
CA LEU A 47 3.24 -19.04 11.28
C LEU A 47 3.38 -19.24 9.76
N LEU A 48 3.81 -18.21 9.02
CA LEU A 48 4.08 -18.32 7.58
C LEU A 48 5.17 -19.36 7.28
N VAL A 49 6.27 -19.36 8.04
CA VAL A 49 7.36 -20.32 7.88
C VAL A 49 6.88 -21.75 8.18
N THR A 50 6.01 -21.92 9.18
CA THR A 50 5.41 -23.23 9.49
C THR A 50 4.63 -23.76 8.29
N TRP A 51 3.72 -22.97 7.72
CA TRP A 51 2.94 -23.38 6.55
C TRP A 51 3.82 -23.64 5.32
N ALA A 52 4.85 -22.79 5.10
CA ALA A 52 5.80 -22.98 4.01
C ALA A 52 6.57 -24.29 4.13
N THR A 53 7.03 -24.61 5.33
CA THR A 53 7.78 -25.85 5.63
C THR A 53 6.90 -27.09 5.43
N GLU A 54 5.64 -27.05 5.87
CA GLU A 54 4.67 -28.12 5.63
C GLU A 54 4.42 -28.38 4.14
N LEU A 55 4.51 -27.34 3.30
CA LEU A 55 4.41 -27.43 1.85
C LEU A 55 5.73 -27.81 1.16
N GLY A 56 6.83 -27.92 1.90
CA GLY A 56 8.15 -28.25 1.35
C GLY A 56 8.81 -27.07 0.63
N LEU A 57 8.40 -25.82 0.91
CA LEU A 57 9.01 -24.64 0.34
C LEU A 57 10.34 -24.30 1.00
N GLN A 58 11.25 -23.70 0.26
CA GLN A 58 12.45 -23.10 0.82
C GLN A 58 12.14 -21.72 1.36
N VAL A 59 12.75 -21.38 2.49
CA VAL A 59 12.53 -20.08 3.15
C VAL A 59 13.81 -19.25 3.06
N PHE A 60 13.68 -17.99 2.64
CA PHE A 60 14.79 -17.05 2.58
C PHE A 60 14.44 -15.74 3.31
N THR A 61 15.47 -15.03 3.74
CA THR A 61 15.39 -13.67 4.24
C THR A 61 16.53 -12.84 3.68
N ASP A 62 16.40 -11.52 3.68
CA ASP A 62 17.43 -10.61 3.20
C ASP A 62 17.92 -9.64 4.29
N ASP A 63 18.82 -8.70 3.92
CA ASP A 63 19.49 -7.78 4.83
C ASP A 63 18.54 -6.83 5.57
N ILE A 64 17.34 -6.56 5.04
CA ILE A 64 16.30 -5.73 5.71
C ILE A 64 15.28 -6.60 6.45
N GLY A 65 15.28 -7.92 6.21
CA GLY A 65 14.37 -8.86 6.87
C GLY A 65 13.09 -9.16 6.11
N ASN A 66 13.02 -8.93 4.81
CA ASN A 66 11.94 -9.48 3.98
C ASN A 66 11.94 -11.01 4.09
N LEU A 67 10.75 -11.62 4.05
CA LEU A 67 10.61 -13.08 4.12
C LEU A 67 10.13 -13.62 2.78
N PHE A 68 10.81 -14.66 2.26
CA PHE A 68 10.48 -15.27 0.96
C PHE A 68 10.24 -16.75 1.13
N LEU A 69 9.17 -17.27 0.51
CA LEU A 69 8.76 -18.67 0.53
C LEU A 69 8.80 -19.17 -0.93
N ARG A 70 9.74 -20.04 -1.27
CA ARG A 70 10.05 -20.41 -2.64
C ARG A 70 9.62 -21.83 -2.98
N LEU A 71 8.81 -21.95 -4.04
CA LEU A 71 8.59 -23.17 -4.80
C LEU A 71 9.60 -23.22 -5.96
N GLU A 72 10.44 -24.25 -5.98
CA GLU A 72 11.45 -24.40 -7.02
C GLU A 72 10.84 -24.67 -8.40
N GLY A 73 11.44 -24.04 -9.42
CA GLY A 73 11.17 -24.34 -10.82
C GLY A 73 12.03 -25.49 -11.35
N THR A 74 11.89 -25.78 -12.64
CA THR A 74 12.69 -26.79 -13.33
C THR A 74 14.06 -26.27 -13.81
N ASP A 75 14.22 -24.93 -13.88
CA ASP A 75 15.44 -24.25 -14.30
C ASP A 75 15.91 -23.28 -13.17
N PRO A 76 16.84 -23.69 -12.33
CA PRO A 76 17.28 -22.89 -11.18
C PRO A 76 18.12 -21.67 -11.56
N GLU A 77 18.58 -21.56 -12.80
CA GLU A 77 19.36 -20.42 -13.29
C GLU A 77 18.48 -19.22 -13.66
N LEU A 78 17.18 -19.45 -13.81
CA LEU A 78 16.24 -18.39 -14.16
C LEU A 78 15.80 -17.61 -12.90
N ALA A 79 15.67 -16.29 -13.06
CA ALA A 79 15.09 -15.43 -12.04
C ALA A 79 13.65 -15.87 -11.73
N PRO A 80 13.23 -15.89 -10.45
CA PRO A 80 11.88 -16.30 -10.06
C PRO A 80 10.82 -15.26 -10.47
N VAL A 81 9.57 -15.70 -10.53
CA VAL A 81 8.40 -14.81 -10.48
C VAL A 81 8.02 -14.62 -9.03
N LEU A 82 7.94 -13.37 -8.58
CA LEU A 82 7.51 -13.00 -7.24
C LEU A 82 6.02 -12.69 -7.19
N THR A 83 5.39 -13.08 -6.07
CA THR A 83 4.08 -12.61 -5.64
C THR A 83 4.09 -12.38 -4.14
N GLY A 84 3.15 -11.62 -3.62
CA GLY A 84 3.05 -11.36 -2.19
C GLY A 84 2.67 -9.91 -1.93
N SER A 85 2.82 -9.48 -0.69
CA SER A 85 2.57 -8.13 -0.18
C SER A 85 3.22 -8.01 1.20
N HIS A 86 2.53 -7.48 2.20
CA HIS A 86 3.02 -7.33 3.57
C HIS A 86 2.12 -8.04 4.60
N ILE A 87 2.59 -8.15 5.83
CA ILE A 87 1.81 -8.70 6.96
C ILE A 87 1.73 -7.74 8.15
N ASP A 88 2.50 -6.65 8.14
CA ASP A 88 2.33 -5.60 9.14
C ASP A 88 1.05 -4.81 8.88
N THR A 89 0.52 -4.17 9.93
CA THR A 89 -0.76 -3.46 9.90
C THR A 89 -0.66 -2.08 10.51
N GLN A 90 -1.65 -1.23 10.21
CA GLN A 90 -1.92 -0.04 11.03
C GLN A 90 -2.28 -0.44 12.48
N PRO A 91 -2.15 0.48 13.48
CA PRO A 91 -2.51 0.18 14.87
C PRO A 91 -3.99 -0.23 15.07
N THR A 92 -4.86 0.22 14.17
CA THR A 92 -6.29 -0.14 14.09
C THR A 92 -6.60 -0.68 12.70
N GLY A 93 -5.75 -1.60 12.22
CA GLY A 93 -5.82 -2.16 10.88
C GLY A 93 -6.90 -3.22 10.71
N GLY A 94 -7.11 -3.59 9.46
CA GLY A 94 -7.98 -4.67 9.07
C GLY A 94 -7.31 -6.05 9.12
N LYS A 95 -7.99 -7.04 8.56
CA LYS A 95 -7.53 -8.45 8.52
C LYS A 95 -6.91 -8.82 7.18
N PHE A 96 -7.19 -8.04 6.14
CA PHE A 96 -6.96 -8.43 4.75
C PHE A 96 -5.91 -7.56 4.07
N ASP A 97 -5.77 -6.30 4.51
CA ASP A 97 -4.79 -5.35 4.02
C ASP A 97 -3.37 -5.95 4.06
N GLY A 98 -2.71 -6.03 2.90
CA GLY A 98 -1.42 -6.71 2.68
C GLY A 98 -1.47 -8.23 2.90
N ALA A 99 -2.04 -8.66 4.03
CA ALA A 99 -2.11 -10.07 4.40
C ALA A 99 -2.75 -10.95 3.31
N TYR A 100 -3.73 -10.41 2.57
CA TYR A 100 -4.33 -11.11 1.44
C TYR A 100 -3.30 -11.45 0.37
N GLY A 101 -2.44 -10.53 -0.05
CA GLY A 101 -1.45 -10.79 -1.09
C GLY A 101 -0.47 -11.91 -0.73
N VAL A 102 -0.03 -11.95 0.53
CA VAL A 102 0.85 -13.01 1.02
C VAL A 102 0.12 -14.37 1.05
N LEU A 103 -1.10 -14.40 1.59
CA LEU A 103 -1.86 -15.65 1.71
C LEU A 103 -2.42 -16.13 0.38
N ALA A 104 -2.78 -15.24 -0.55
CA ALA A 104 -3.13 -15.58 -1.93
C ALA A 104 -1.94 -16.21 -2.66
N GLY A 105 -0.73 -15.65 -2.47
CA GLY A 105 0.51 -16.23 -2.99
C GLY A 105 0.77 -17.64 -2.45
N LEU A 106 0.63 -17.84 -1.14
CA LEU A 106 0.81 -19.15 -0.50
C LEU A 106 -0.24 -20.16 -0.97
N GLU A 107 -1.49 -19.74 -1.13
CA GLU A 107 -2.57 -20.59 -1.67
C GLU A 107 -2.35 -20.92 -3.13
N ALA A 108 -1.86 -19.97 -3.94
CA ALA A 108 -1.52 -20.21 -5.34
C ALA A 108 -0.40 -21.26 -5.48
N VAL A 109 0.66 -21.15 -4.67
CA VAL A 109 1.74 -22.13 -4.65
C VAL A 109 1.23 -23.51 -4.20
N GLN A 110 0.36 -23.58 -3.20
CA GLN A 110 -0.22 -24.85 -2.78
C GLN A 110 -1.10 -25.46 -3.88
N ALA A 111 -1.88 -24.66 -4.59
CA ALA A 111 -2.67 -25.13 -5.72
C ALA A 111 -1.79 -25.72 -6.84
N MET A 112 -0.61 -25.12 -7.11
CA MET A 112 0.37 -25.63 -8.05
C MET A 112 0.93 -26.99 -7.59
N ILE A 113 1.25 -27.15 -6.30
CA ILE A 113 1.75 -28.40 -5.73
C ILE A 113 0.68 -29.49 -5.84
N GLU A 114 -0.58 -29.21 -5.47
CA GLU A 114 -1.69 -30.15 -5.54
C GLU A 114 -2.08 -30.55 -6.98
N ALA A 115 -1.81 -29.67 -7.95
CA ALA A 115 -1.98 -29.96 -9.38
C ALA A 115 -0.75 -30.65 -10.00
N GLU A 116 0.30 -30.91 -9.22
CA GLU A 116 1.58 -31.47 -9.67
C GLU A 116 2.24 -30.67 -10.81
N VAL A 117 1.99 -29.36 -10.87
CA VAL A 117 2.57 -28.47 -11.88
C VAL A 117 3.98 -28.07 -11.46
N ARG A 118 4.91 -28.18 -12.42
CA ARG A 118 6.27 -27.68 -12.29
C ARG A 118 6.49 -26.58 -13.31
N THR A 119 6.61 -25.37 -12.84
CA THR A 119 6.93 -24.22 -13.68
C THR A 119 8.38 -24.20 -14.08
N ARG A 120 8.71 -23.52 -15.17
CA ARG A 120 10.10 -23.36 -15.59
C ARG A 120 10.87 -22.49 -14.59
N ARG A 121 10.35 -21.31 -14.23
CA ARG A 121 10.91 -20.44 -13.19
C ARG A 121 10.38 -20.85 -11.82
N ALA A 122 11.16 -20.60 -10.78
CA ALA A 122 10.65 -20.66 -9.43
C ALA A 122 9.55 -19.61 -9.20
N VAL A 123 8.60 -19.92 -8.30
CA VAL A 123 7.61 -18.95 -7.80
C VAL A 123 7.93 -18.67 -6.35
N GLU A 124 8.07 -17.40 -5.99
CA GLU A 124 8.34 -16.96 -4.62
C GLU A 124 7.20 -16.11 -4.08
N VAL A 125 6.75 -16.43 -2.87
CA VAL A 125 5.84 -15.58 -2.10
C VAL A 125 6.66 -14.72 -1.16
N VAL A 126 6.49 -13.41 -1.20
CA VAL A 126 7.21 -12.47 -0.33
C VAL A 126 6.27 -11.81 0.66
N ALA A 127 6.75 -11.66 1.90
CA ALA A 127 6.20 -10.74 2.88
C ALA A 127 7.22 -9.61 3.09
N TRP A 128 6.89 -8.43 2.56
CA TRP A 128 7.72 -7.23 2.67
C TRP A 128 7.70 -6.68 4.09
N LEU A 129 8.83 -6.18 4.57
CA LEU A 129 8.94 -5.60 5.91
C LEU A 129 8.45 -4.15 5.92
N ASN A 130 7.60 -3.80 6.90
CA ASN A 130 7.20 -2.42 7.23
C ASN A 130 6.66 -1.66 6.01
N GLU A 131 5.67 -2.24 5.33
CA GLU A 131 4.98 -1.55 4.23
C GLU A 131 4.18 -0.37 4.75
N GLU A 132 3.41 -0.55 5.82
CA GLU A 132 2.49 0.42 6.40
C GLU A 132 3.17 1.66 7.00
N GLY A 133 4.42 1.56 7.41
CA GLY A 133 5.14 2.67 8.03
C GLY A 133 4.55 3.14 9.35
N SER A 134 3.69 2.37 9.97
CA SER A 134 2.95 2.75 11.17
C SER A 134 3.84 2.85 12.41
N ARG A 135 4.85 2.00 12.51
CA ARG A 135 5.86 2.04 13.56
C ARG A 135 7.13 2.77 13.11
N PHE A 136 7.64 2.46 11.94
CA PHE A 136 8.84 3.06 11.36
C PHE A 136 8.50 3.80 10.07
N THR A 137 8.52 5.13 10.11
CA THR A 137 8.20 5.98 8.96
C THR A 137 9.47 6.33 8.18
N PRO A 138 9.44 6.21 6.83
CA PRO A 138 8.30 5.92 5.97
C PRO A 138 8.00 4.43 5.79
N GLY A 139 6.84 4.11 5.23
CA GLY A 139 6.46 2.76 4.81
C GLY A 139 7.18 2.26 3.57
N MET A 140 6.76 1.09 3.05
CA MET A 140 7.36 0.36 1.91
C MET A 140 8.86 0.08 2.09
N MET A 141 9.31 -0.02 3.33
CA MET A 141 10.74 -0.09 3.66
C MET A 141 11.40 -1.33 3.06
N GLY A 142 10.74 -2.48 3.16
CA GLY A 142 11.26 -3.75 2.67
C GLY A 142 11.43 -3.79 1.16
N SER A 143 10.41 -3.37 0.42
CA SER A 143 10.45 -3.32 -1.05
C SER A 143 11.37 -2.23 -1.59
N GLU A 144 11.42 -1.04 -0.93
CA GLU A 144 12.39 0.01 -1.28
C GLU A 144 13.84 -0.46 -1.13
N ALA A 145 14.16 -1.15 -0.01
CA ALA A 145 15.49 -1.71 0.22
C ALA A 145 15.81 -2.77 -0.84
N PHE A 146 14.87 -3.69 -1.09
CA PHE A 146 15.03 -4.75 -2.09
C PHE A 146 15.28 -4.16 -3.50
N ALA A 147 14.53 -3.15 -3.88
CA ALA A 147 14.69 -2.45 -5.15
C ALA A 147 15.92 -1.51 -5.20
N LYS A 148 16.65 -1.35 -4.08
CA LYS A 148 17.81 -0.45 -3.94
C LYS A 148 17.50 1.01 -4.27
N LEU A 149 16.29 1.44 -3.93
CA LEU A 149 15.82 2.81 -4.13
C LEU A 149 16.21 3.74 -2.97
N ARG A 150 16.60 3.15 -1.84
CA ARG A 150 17.13 3.85 -0.66
C ARG A 150 18.26 3.02 -0.05
N GLU A 151 19.24 3.70 0.53
CA GLU A 151 20.37 3.06 1.20
C GLU A 151 19.92 2.28 2.44
N LEU A 152 20.41 1.05 2.58
CA LEU A 152 20.04 0.15 3.67
C LEU A 152 20.33 0.76 5.05
N ASP A 153 21.50 1.39 5.22
CA ASP A 153 21.91 1.99 6.50
C ASP A 153 20.97 3.11 6.94
N GLU A 154 20.46 3.91 6.00
CA GLU A 154 19.46 4.96 6.30
C GLU A 154 18.17 4.33 6.84
N MET A 155 17.70 3.23 6.24
CA MET A 155 16.51 2.53 6.69
C MET A 155 16.70 1.86 8.05
N LEU A 156 17.86 1.25 8.28
CA LEU A 156 18.18 0.61 9.55
C LEU A 156 18.26 1.60 10.71
N ASP A 157 18.61 2.86 10.44
CA ASP A 157 18.73 3.91 11.46
C ASP A 157 17.42 4.66 11.74
N VAL A 158 16.34 4.35 10.98
CA VAL A 158 14.98 4.86 11.26
C VAL A 158 14.55 4.42 12.64
N LYS A 159 13.95 5.36 13.41
CA LYS A 159 13.50 5.13 14.79
C LYS A 159 11.99 5.26 14.91
N ASP A 160 11.41 4.44 15.77
CA ASP A 160 10.04 4.57 16.21
C ASP A 160 9.87 5.73 17.23
N ARG A 161 8.64 5.88 17.73
CA ARG A 161 8.27 6.95 18.69
C ARG A 161 9.01 6.86 20.03
N ASP A 162 9.46 5.66 20.39
CA ASP A 162 10.19 5.39 21.64
C ASP A 162 11.69 5.49 21.44
N GLY A 163 12.16 5.84 20.24
CA GLY A 163 13.56 6.01 19.88
C GLY A 163 14.30 4.71 19.56
N VAL A 164 13.58 3.59 19.43
CA VAL A 164 14.14 2.29 19.04
C VAL A 164 14.34 2.26 17.53
N SER A 165 15.54 1.92 17.06
CA SER A 165 15.83 1.83 15.63
C SER A 165 15.45 0.47 15.04
N VAL A 166 15.21 0.42 13.72
CA VAL A 166 15.07 -0.84 12.97
C VAL A 166 16.27 -1.74 13.20
N ARG A 167 17.50 -1.18 13.15
CA ARG A 167 18.77 -1.89 13.39
C ARG A 167 18.78 -2.61 14.74
N ALA A 168 18.18 -2.02 15.76
CA ALA A 168 18.17 -2.60 17.11
C ALA A 168 17.25 -3.81 17.24
N VAL A 169 16.13 -3.86 16.48
CA VAL A 169 15.08 -4.88 16.62
C VAL A 169 15.16 -5.93 15.51
N LEU A 170 15.68 -5.61 14.34
CA LEU A 170 15.79 -6.53 13.21
C LEU A 170 16.44 -7.89 13.56
N PRO A 171 17.50 -7.96 14.41
CA PRO A 171 18.05 -9.25 14.80
C PRO A 171 17.04 -10.19 15.48
N GLU A 172 16.03 -9.67 16.19
CA GLU A 172 14.98 -10.48 16.82
C GLU A 172 14.03 -11.06 15.76
N ALA A 173 13.69 -10.27 14.72
CA ALA A 173 12.89 -10.74 13.60
C ALA A 173 13.59 -11.87 12.84
N LEU A 174 14.89 -11.72 12.56
CA LEU A 174 15.70 -12.76 11.91
C LEU A 174 15.81 -14.02 12.78
N ALA A 175 15.96 -13.86 14.09
CA ALA A 175 16.01 -14.97 15.04
C ALA A 175 14.64 -15.68 15.19
N ALA A 176 13.54 -15.02 14.85
CA ALA A 176 12.21 -15.61 14.89
C ALA A 176 11.98 -16.66 13.78
N THR A 177 12.76 -16.62 12.72
CA THR A 177 12.68 -17.54 11.56
C THR A 177 14.06 -18.14 11.25
N PRO A 178 14.63 -18.97 12.15
CA PRO A 178 15.99 -19.48 12.03
C PRO A 178 16.17 -20.46 10.84
N GLU A 179 15.09 -20.94 10.27
CA GLU A 179 15.06 -21.79 9.08
C GLU A 179 15.37 -20.99 7.80
N ALA A 180 15.21 -19.67 7.84
CA ALA A 180 15.38 -18.82 6.67
C ALA A 180 16.85 -18.72 6.26
N ILE A 181 17.13 -19.05 5.01
CA ILE A 181 18.44 -18.90 4.40
C ILE A 181 18.64 -17.41 4.05
N HIS A 182 19.71 -16.81 4.55
CA HIS A 182 20.02 -15.42 4.24
C HIS A 182 20.50 -15.27 2.79
N ARG A 183 20.00 -14.24 2.10
CA ARG A 183 20.43 -13.82 0.76
C ARG A 183 20.60 -12.29 0.69
N PRO A 184 21.50 -11.78 -0.19
CA PRO A 184 21.68 -10.33 -0.32
C PRO A 184 20.44 -9.65 -0.93
N LEU A 185 20.26 -8.35 -0.63
CA LEU A 185 19.25 -7.49 -1.25
C LEU A 185 19.36 -7.41 -2.77
N GLY A 186 18.22 -7.27 -3.45
CA GLY A 186 18.16 -7.03 -4.88
C GLY A 186 18.51 -8.26 -5.71
N SER A 187 18.11 -9.43 -5.26
CA SER A 187 18.14 -10.65 -6.07
C SER A 187 17.32 -10.45 -7.36
N PRO A 188 17.77 -11.01 -8.51
CA PRO A 188 17.03 -10.87 -9.77
C PRO A 188 15.60 -11.40 -9.67
N VAL A 189 14.65 -10.68 -10.28
CA VAL A 189 13.22 -11.02 -10.36
C VAL A 189 12.77 -10.93 -11.81
N ALA A 190 12.04 -11.93 -12.30
CA ALA A 190 11.50 -11.96 -13.65
C ALA A 190 10.25 -11.10 -13.80
N ALA A 191 9.34 -11.18 -12.83
CA ALA A 191 8.13 -10.37 -12.72
C ALA A 191 7.62 -10.37 -11.27
N PHE A 192 6.82 -9.36 -10.91
CA PHE A 192 6.12 -9.27 -9.64
C PHE A 192 4.62 -9.07 -9.83
N VAL A 193 3.81 -9.84 -9.12
CA VAL A 193 2.35 -9.68 -9.12
C VAL A 193 1.86 -9.60 -7.68
N GLU A 194 1.25 -8.49 -7.31
CA GLU A 194 0.67 -8.26 -5.99
C GLU A 194 -0.85 -8.40 -6.04
N ALA A 195 -1.41 -9.35 -5.28
CA ALA A 195 -2.84 -9.40 -5.03
C ALA A 195 -3.17 -8.57 -3.79
N HIS A 196 -4.22 -7.76 -3.84
CA HIS A 196 -4.59 -6.89 -2.74
C HIS A 196 -6.10 -6.64 -2.70
N ILE A 197 -6.64 -6.18 -1.57
CA ILE A 197 -7.97 -5.60 -1.54
C ILE A 197 -7.94 -4.21 -2.18
N GLU A 198 -9.04 -3.76 -2.78
CA GLU A 198 -9.08 -2.45 -3.46
C GLU A 198 -8.81 -1.27 -2.53
N GLN A 199 -9.18 -1.38 -1.26
CA GLN A 199 -9.18 -0.28 -0.28
C GLN A 199 -10.06 0.91 -0.73
N GLY A 200 -10.97 0.65 -1.64
CA GLY A 200 -11.91 1.58 -2.24
C GLY A 200 -13.22 0.90 -2.61
N PRO A 201 -14.28 1.65 -2.94
CA PRO A 201 -15.62 1.13 -3.15
C PRO A 201 -15.96 0.85 -4.62
N GLU A 202 -15.05 1.04 -5.58
CA GLU A 202 -15.40 1.06 -7.01
C GLU A 202 -15.76 -0.32 -7.54
N LEU A 203 -15.03 -1.37 -7.16
CA LEU A 203 -15.34 -2.74 -7.59
C LEU A 203 -16.71 -3.18 -7.08
N GLU A 204 -16.98 -2.95 -5.79
CA GLU A 204 -18.29 -3.27 -5.19
C GLU A 204 -19.41 -2.46 -5.86
N ARG A 205 -19.24 -1.14 -6.02
CA ARG A 205 -20.21 -0.24 -6.65
C ARG A 205 -20.53 -0.61 -8.10
N LEU A 206 -19.55 -1.13 -8.84
CA LEU A 206 -19.68 -1.52 -10.25
C LEU A 206 -19.91 -3.02 -10.46
N GLU A 207 -20.16 -3.76 -9.37
CA GLU A 207 -20.38 -5.21 -9.38
C GLU A 207 -19.26 -5.96 -10.12
N LYS A 208 -17.99 -5.58 -9.85
CA LYS A 208 -16.78 -6.20 -10.38
C LYS A 208 -16.12 -7.07 -9.32
N THR A 209 -15.71 -8.27 -9.72
CA THR A 209 -15.01 -9.21 -8.85
C THR A 209 -13.49 -8.95 -8.87
N ILE A 210 -12.97 -8.48 -10.03
CA ILE A 210 -11.53 -8.29 -10.23
C ILE A 210 -11.25 -6.88 -10.74
N GLY A 211 -10.30 -6.20 -10.08
CA GLY A 211 -9.64 -5.03 -10.58
C GLY A 211 -8.29 -5.41 -11.22
N VAL A 212 -8.17 -5.21 -12.52
CA VAL A 212 -6.90 -5.30 -13.24
C VAL A 212 -6.19 -3.97 -13.07
N VAL A 213 -5.22 -3.91 -12.13
CA VAL A 213 -4.60 -2.63 -11.80
C VAL A 213 -3.59 -2.23 -12.85
N THR A 214 -3.78 -1.05 -13.44
CA THR A 214 -2.95 -0.54 -14.54
C THR A 214 -1.84 0.38 -14.06
N GLY A 215 -1.86 0.79 -12.79
CA GLY A 215 -0.85 1.69 -12.21
C GLY A 215 -1.26 2.19 -10.84
N ILE A 216 -0.41 3.01 -10.26
CA ILE A 216 -0.64 3.68 -8.97
C ILE A 216 -0.59 5.17 -9.18
N GLN A 217 -1.61 5.90 -8.73
CA GLN A 217 -1.67 7.34 -8.92
C GLN A 217 -0.55 8.08 -8.18
N GLY A 218 -0.19 9.23 -8.71
CA GLY A 218 0.76 10.13 -8.08
C GLY A 218 0.16 10.84 -6.87
N VAL A 219 1.02 11.33 -5.99
CA VAL A 219 0.61 12.10 -4.81
C VAL A 219 1.47 13.35 -4.65
N ARG A 220 0.85 14.46 -4.26
CA ARG A 220 1.49 15.67 -3.78
C ARG A 220 0.93 16.04 -2.42
N ARG A 221 1.79 16.14 -1.41
CA ARG A 221 1.40 16.64 -0.09
C ARG A 221 2.05 17.98 0.15
N ILE A 222 1.20 18.98 0.41
CA ILE A 222 1.60 20.38 0.55
C ILE A 222 1.14 20.88 1.92
N ARG A 223 1.92 21.78 2.51
CA ARG A 223 1.51 22.59 3.65
C ARG A 223 1.39 24.03 3.19
N VAL A 224 0.35 24.69 3.71
CA VAL A 224 0.12 26.12 3.55
C VAL A 224 0.08 26.75 4.94
N ALA A 225 0.94 27.72 5.19
CA ALA A 225 0.91 28.55 6.38
C ALA A 225 0.43 29.95 6.01
N VAL A 226 -0.56 30.44 6.74
CA VAL A 226 -1.09 31.79 6.64
C VAL A 226 -0.77 32.53 7.93
N THR A 227 -0.02 33.64 7.83
CA THR A 227 0.45 34.40 8.99
C THR A 227 -0.18 35.79 8.99
N GLY A 228 -0.97 36.07 9.99
CA GLY A 228 -1.63 37.35 10.26
C GLY A 228 -1.15 37.97 11.58
N GLU A 229 -2.08 38.45 12.39
CA GLU A 229 -1.78 39.13 13.66
C GLU A 229 -2.87 38.89 14.70
N GLU A 230 -2.47 38.59 15.94
CA GLU A 230 -3.42 38.50 17.07
C GLU A 230 -4.10 39.86 17.34
N ALA A 231 -5.42 39.84 17.50
CA ALA A 231 -6.15 41.00 17.82
C ALA A 231 -7.40 40.66 18.66
N HIS A 232 -7.92 41.63 19.38
CA HIS A 232 -9.13 41.47 20.18
C HIS A 232 -10.36 41.35 19.27
N ALA A 233 -11.07 40.23 19.35
CA ALA A 233 -12.21 39.92 18.48
C ALA A 233 -13.34 40.96 18.49
N GLY A 234 -13.57 41.65 19.62
CA GLY A 234 -14.65 42.62 19.77
C GLY A 234 -14.27 44.07 19.47
N THR A 235 -13.01 44.47 19.63
CA THR A 235 -12.58 45.86 19.50
C THR A 235 -11.80 46.19 18.24
N THR A 236 -11.24 45.19 17.57
CA THR A 236 -10.48 45.40 16.34
C THR A 236 -11.41 45.39 15.12
N PRO A 237 -11.52 46.50 14.36
CA PRO A 237 -12.37 46.57 13.18
C PRO A 237 -11.94 45.58 12.09
N ARG A 238 -12.91 44.99 11.38
CA ARG A 238 -12.61 44.01 10.32
C ARG A 238 -11.61 44.51 9.27
N ALA A 239 -11.74 45.77 8.87
CA ALA A 239 -10.91 46.35 7.82
C ALA A 239 -9.41 46.47 8.17
N THR A 240 -9.05 46.30 9.44
CA THR A 240 -7.65 46.37 9.91
C THR A 240 -7.13 45.06 10.44
N ARG A 241 -7.93 43.98 10.37
CA ARG A 241 -7.54 42.65 10.84
C ARG A 241 -6.63 41.98 9.80
N ARG A 242 -5.59 41.33 10.30
CA ARG A 242 -4.82 40.34 9.59
C ARG A 242 -5.24 38.97 10.10
N ASP A 243 -6.45 38.53 9.71
CA ASP A 243 -7.09 37.33 10.23
C ASP A 243 -6.69 36.11 9.43
N ALA A 244 -5.72 35.36 9.95
CA ALA A 244 -5.21 34.18 9.30
C ALA A 244 -6.28 33.08 9.10
N LEU A 245 -7.28 33.00 9.99
CA LEU A 245 -8.35 32.00 9.88
C LEU A 245 -9.38 32.40 8.80
N GLU A 246 -9.74 33.67 8.71
CA GLU A 246 -10.66 34.16 7.67
C GLU A 246 -10.05 33.88 6.28
N GLU A 247 -8.79 34.28 6.05
CA GLU A 247 -8.13 34.08 4.76
C GLU A 247 -7.88 32.60 4.43
N SER A 248 -7.45 31.79 5.41
CA SER A 248 -7.31 30.33 5.22
C SER A 248 -8.64 29.66 4.86
N SER A 249 -9.75 30.09 5.46
CA SER A 249 -11.08 29.56 5.14
C SER A 249 -11.49 29.88 3.71
N GLN A 250 -11.17 31.10 3.23
CA GLN A 250 -11.41 31.50 1.83
C GLN A 250 -10.54 30.69 0.88
N MET A 251 -9.25 30.49 1.19
CA MET A 251 -8.33 29.64 0.41
C MET A 251 -8.86 28.21 0.30
N VAL A 252 -9.21 27.57 1.41
CA VAL A 252 -9.75 26.21 1.42
C VAL A 252 -11.01 26.11 0.58
N ALA A 253 -11.94 27.04 0.73
CA ALA A 253 -13.17 27.06 -0.08
C ALA A 253 -12.87 27.27 -1.58
N ALA A 254 -11.87 28.08 -1.93
CA ALA A 254 -11.46 28.29 -3.31
C ALA A 254 -10.75 27.05 -3.89
N LEU A 255 -9.94 26.36 -3.10
CA LEU A 255 -9.31 25.09 -3.48
C LEU A 255 -10.35 24.02 -3.82
N TYR A 256 -11.37 23.81 -2.97
CA TYR A 256 -12.46 22.88 -3.26
C TYR A 256 -13.26 23.23 -4.53
N ARG A 257 -13.36 24.49 -4.89
CA ARG A 257 -14.00 24.91 -6.14
C ARG A 257 -13.12 24.80 -7.37
N GLY A 258 -11.81 24.92 -7.21
CA GLY A 258 -10.89 25.10 -8.32
C GLY A 258 -10.05 23.88 -8.70
N LEU A 259 -9.98 22.86 -7.84
CA LEU A 259 -9.11 21.69 -8.07
C LEU A 259 -9.82 20.49 -8.68
N TYR A 260 -11.13 20.30 -8.47
CA TYR A 260 -11.89 19.21 -9.10
C TYR A 260 -12.15 19.53 -10.58
N ILE A 261 -11.15 19.28 -11.42
CA ILE A 261 -11.21 19.53 -12.87
C ILE A 261 -11.78 18.35 -13.66
N ASP A 262 -11.71 17.14 -13.08
CA ASP A 262 -12.27 15.88 -13.57
C ASP A 262 -12.56 14.93 -12.41
N ASP A 263 -13.07 13.75 -12.74
CA ASP A 263 -13.48 12.75 -11.76
C ASP A 263 -12.30 11.94 -11.16
N ASP A 264 -11.10 12.06 -11.74
CA ASP A 264 -9.89 11.35 -11.29
C ASP A 264 -9.14 12.10 -10.19
N VAL A 265 -9.42 13.40 -10.01
CA VAL A 265 -8.81 14.20 -8.95
C VAL A 265 -9.26 13.72 -7.58
N ARG A 266 -8.31 13.40 -6.72
CA ARG A 266 -8.54 13.21 -5.29
C ARG A 266 -7.85 14.35 -4.54
N PHE A 267 -8.65 15.12 -3.80
CA PHE A 267 -8.20 16.28 -3.04
C PHE A 267 -8.77 16.28 -1.64
N THR A 268 -7.92 16.54 -0.65
CA THR A 268 -8.36 16.64 0.76
C THR A 268 -7.54 17.67 1.52
N VAL A 269 -8.24 18.48 2.36
CA VAL A 269 -7.65 19.24 3.45
C VAL A 269 -7.91 18.46 4.75
N GLY A 270 -6.95 17.64 5.16
CA GLY A 270 -7.12 16.70 6.29
C GLY A 270 -6.59 17.22 7.63
N MET A 271 -5.89 18.37 7.64
CA MET A 271 -5.36 18.97 8.87
C MET A 271 -5.49 20.50 8.80
N MET A 272 -5.87 21.10 9.94
CA MET A 272 -5.81 22.54 10.15
C MET A 272 -5.42 22.82 11.60
N GLN A 273 -4.35 23.58 11.78
CA GLN A 273 -3.86 24.04 13.08
C GLN A 273 -4.02 25.54 13.16
N ILE A 274 -4.59 26.03 14.25
CA ILE A 274 -4.95 27.44 14.45
C ILE A 274 -4.25 27.94 15.72
N GLU A 275 -3.61 29.09 15.64
CA GLU A 275 -2.95 29.74 16.76
C GLU A 275 -3.47 31.17 16.93
N PRO A 276 -3.82 31.61 18.17
CA PRO A 276 -3.77 30.89 19.43
C PRO A 276 -4.96 29.95 19.70
N ASN A 277 -5.94 29.84 18.81
CA ASN A 277 -7.15 29.00 18.95
C ASN A 277 -7.99 29.33 20.20
N VAL A 278 -8.20 30.59 20.42
CA VAL A 278 -8.96 31.16 21.55
C VAL A 278 -10.19 31.96 21.06
N PRO A 279 -11.40 31.73 21.57
CA PRO A 279 -12.65 32.29 20.99
C PRO A 279 -12.71 33.82 20.88
N SER A 280 -11.99 34.56 21.71
CA SER A 280 -12.00 36.02 21.74
C SER A 280 -10.80 36.69 21.08
N VAL A 281 -9.98 35.94 20.36
CA VAL A 281 -8.76 36.42 19.71
C VAL A 281 -8.82 36.12 18.22
N VAL A 282 -8.48 37.09 17.38
CA VAL A 282 -8.24 36.92 15.94
C VAL A 282 -7.02 36.02 15.75
N ALA A 283 -7.13 34.99 14.91
CA ALA A 283 -6.05 34.03 14.71
C ALA A 283 -4.84 34.69 14.03
N ALA A 284 -3.68 34.56 14.67
CA ALA A 284 -2.40 35.04 14.11
C ALA A 284 -1.81 34.08 13.09
N ARG A 285 -2.03 32.79 13.23
CA ARG A 285 -1.45 31.80 12.34
C ARG A 285 -2.37 30.61 12.11
N VAL A 286 -2.44 30.17 10.84
CA VAL A 286 -3.11 28.92 10.47
C VAL A 286 -2.17 28.12 9.58
N VAL A 287 -2.04 26.82 9.87
CA VAL A 287 -1.35 25.86 8.99
C VAL A 287 -2.35 24.79 8.58
N PHE A 288 -2.52 24.56 7.27
CA PHE A 288 -3.35 23.46 6.78
C PHE A 288 -2.62 22.59 5.77
N SER A 289 -3.11 21.35 5.62
CA SER A 289 -2.55 20.39 4.67
C SER A 289 -3.39 20.31 3.40
N VAL A 290 -2.73 20.04 2.29
CA VAL A 290 -3.33 19.66 1.02
C VAL A 290 -2.75 18.30 0.63
N ASP A 291 -3.60 17.29 0.42
CA ASP A 291 -3.26 15.99 -0.20
C ASP A 291 -3.95 15.97 -1.58
N LEU A 292 -3.14 15.89 -2.63
CA LEU A 292 -3.57 15.81 -4.03
C LEU A 292 -3.11 14.49 -4.61
N ARG A 293 -4.01 13.83 -5.36
CA ARG A 293 -3.69 12.60 -6.10
C ARG A 293 -4.34 12.63 -7.47
N HIS A 294 -3.63 12.08 -8.46
CA HIS A 294 -4.11 11.95 -9.82
C HIS A 294 -3.32 10.84 -10.55
N PRO A 295 -3.95 10.07 -11.48
CA PRO A 295 -3.26 9.05 -12.27
C PRO A 295 -2.28 9.63 -13.30
N ASP A 296 -2.45 10.88 -13.73
CA ASP A 296 -1.54 11.57 -14.65
C ASP A 296 -0.60 12.53 -13.91
N THR A 297 0.71 12.38 -14.14
CA THR A 297 1.77 13.15 -13.44
C THR A 297 1.77 14.62 -13.83
N GLU A 298 1.50 14.95 -15.10
CA GLU A 298 1.51 16.34 -15.58
C GLU A 298 0.31 17.10 -15.02
N THR A 299 -0.87 16.47 -15.02
CA THR A 299 -2.08 17.00 -14.38
C THR A 299 -1.87 17.22 -12.89
N LEU A 300 -1.22 16.29 -12.20
CA LEU A 300 -0.91 16.42 -10.76
C LEU A 300 0.05 17.62 -10.51
N ALA A 301 1.01 17.84 -11.38
CA ALA A 301 1.91 18.99 -11.29
C ALA A 301 1.17 20.32 -11.54
N ASP A 302 0.26 20.37 -12.53
CA ASP A 302 -0.60 21.53 -12.78
C ASP A 302 -1.52 21.82 -11.57
N LEU A 303 -2.14 20.80 -10.99
CA LEU A 303 -2.96 20.94 -9.78
C LEU A 303 -2.16 21.50 -8.60
N ALA A 304 -0.92 21.06 -8.41
CA ALA A 304 -0.04 21.61 -7.37
C ALA A 304 0.27 23.10 -7.62
N GLY A 305 0.53 23.48 -8.87
CA GLY A 305 0.68 24.89 -9.26
C GLY A 305 -0.58 25.73 -9.04
N ARG A 306 -1.77 25.13 -9.25
CA ARG A 306 -3.05 25.80 -8.95
C ARG A 306 -3.25 26.03 -7.44
N VAL A 307 -2.78 25.12 -6.57
CA VAL A 307 -2.80 25.35 -5.13
C VAL A 307 -2.08 26.64 -4.78
N ASP A 308 -0.85 26.80 -5.28
CA ASP A 308 -0.03 27.99 -5.10
C ASP A 308 -0.75 29.25 -5.59
N ALA A 309 -1.22 29.25 -6.83
CA ALA A 309 -1.91 30.37 -7.45
C ALA A 309 -3.22 30.75 -6.72
N ILE A 310 -4.00 29.75 -6.27
CA ILE A 310 -5.26 29.99 -5.54
C ILE A 310 -4.96 30.59 -4.18
N CYS A 311 -4.03 30.03 -3.42
CA CYS A 311 -3.72 30.54 -2.07
C CYS A 311 -3.19 31.97 -2.12
N HIS A 312 -2.28 32.28 -3.03
CA HIS A 312 -1.77 33.65 -3.19
C HIS A 312 -2.84 34.64 -3.68
N ARG A 313 -3.78 34.22 -4.52
CA ARG A 313 -4.87 35.06 -4.99
C ARG A 313 -5.88 35.40 -3.86
N GLU A 314 -6.16 34.44 -3.00
CA GLU A 314 -7.09 34.63 -1.86
C GLU A 314 -6.41 35.35 -0.68
N ALA A 315 -5.09 35.47 -0.65
CA ALA A 315 -4.34 36.25 0.32
C ALA A 315 -4.60 37.74 0.11
N SER A 316 -4.84 38.48 1.19
CA SER A 316 -5.15 39.90 1.18
C SER A 316 -4.25 40.71 2.14
N MET A 317 -4.30 40.41 3.41
CA MET A 317 -3.57 41.08 4.49
C MET A 317 -2.52 40.20 5.15
N CYS A 318 -2.67 38.88 5.02
CA CYS A 318 -1.78 37.88 5.63
C CYS A 318 -0.63 37.46 4.69
N GLU A 319 0.44 36.97 5.27
CA GLU A 319 1.55 36.34 4.55
C GLU A 319 1.24 34.88 4.32
N VAL A 320 1.59 34.36 3.13
CA VAL A 320 1.37 32.96 2.76
C VAL A 320 2.70 32.31 2.42
N GLU A 321 2.96 31.18 3.09
CA GLU A 321 4.09 30.31 2.79
C GLU A 321 3.56 28.93 2.39
N ILE A 322 4.10 28.37 1.29
CA ILE A 322 3.70 27.08 0.74
C ILE A 322 4.96 26.23 0.55
N TRP A 323 4.89 25.00 1.09
CA TRP A 323 6.00 24.06 0.88
C TRP A 323 5.50 22.64 0.68
N GLN A 324 6.23 21.89 -0.12
CA GLN A 324 5.94 20.49 -0.40
C GLN A 324 6.53 19.61 0.70
N ILE A 325 5.73 18.62 1.17
CA ILE A 325 6.14 17.66 2.19
C ILE A 325 6.52 16.33 1.56
N ALA A 326 5.74 15.89 0.57
CA ALA A 326 5.96 14.63 -0.11
C ALA A 326 5.50 14.72 -1.57
N GLU A 327 6.19 13.96 -2.39
CA GLU A 327 5.89 13.78 -3.80
C GLU A 327 6.15 12.34 -4.21
N ALA A 328 5.20 11.77 -4.95
CA ALA A 328 5.42 10.56 -5.72
C ALA A 328 4.75 10.72 -7.09
N GLN A 329 5.48 10.37 -8.13
CA GLN A 329 4.94 10.39 -9.49
C GLN A 329 3.92 9.27 -9.66
N SER A 330 2.97 9.43 -10.57
CA SER A 330 2.14 8.32 -11.03
C SER A 330 3.02 7.31 -11.76
N ILE A 331 2.71 6.04 -11.61
CA ILE A 331 3.36 4.95 -12.33
C ILE A 331 2.31 4.15 -13.12
N HIS A 332 2.72 3.64 -14.28
CA HIS A 332 1.95 2.67 -15.05
C HIS A 332 2.66 1.34 -15.00
N PHE A 333 1.91 0.29 -14.71
CA PHE A 333 2.46 -1.06 -14.68
C PHE A 333 2.79 -1.59 -16.09
N ASN A 334 3.58 -2.64 -16.12
CA ASN A 334 4.02 -3.26 -17.38
C ASN A 334 2.82 -3.86 -18.14
N GLU A 335 2.60 -3.43 -19.39
CA GLU A 335 1.44 -3.85 -20.19
C GLU A 335 1.35 -5.37 -20.36
N LEU A 336 2.48 -6.09 -20.51
CA LEU A 336 2.46 -7.54 -20.60
C LEU A 336 1.85 -8.18 -19.35
N VAL A 337 2.24 -7.72 -18.15
CA VAL A 337 1.70 -8.26 -16.90
C VAL A 337 0.23 -7.89 -16.73
N VAL A 338 -0.13 -6.64 -17.03
CA VAL A 338 -1.52 -6.17 -16.98
C VAL A 338 -2.41 -6.98 -17.94
N ASP A 339 -1.97 -7.20 -19.17
CA ASP A 339 -2.70 -7.97 -20.18
C ASP A 339 -2.79 -9.46 -19.79
N THR A 340 -1.75 -10.02 -19.16
CA THR A 340 -1.80 -11.39 -18.63
C THR A 340 -2.86 -11.53 -17.53
N ILE A 341 -2.94 -10.57 -16.60
CA ILE A 341 -3.97 -10.54 -15.54
C ILE A 341 -5.36 -10.38 -16.16
N GLN A 342 -5.52 -9.49 -17.13
CA GLN A 342 -6.77 -9.30 -17.87
C GLN A 342 -7.22 -10.60 -18.54
N ALA A 343 -6.32 -11.24 -19.29
CA ALA A 343 -6.62 -12.49 -20.00
C ALA A 343 -6.95 -13.64 -19.03
N ALA A 344 -6.28 -13.71 -17.87
CA ALA A 344 -6.58 -14.67 -16.81
C ALA A 344 -8.00 -14.47 -16.26
N SER A 345 -8.37 -13.22 -15.97
CA SER A 345 -9.70 -12.86 -15.48
C SER A 345 -10.80 -13.22 -16.48
N ASP A 346 -10.55 -12.95 -17.77
CA ASP A 346 -11.49 -13.27 -18.85
C ASP A 346 -11.62 -14.78 -19.06
N ARG A 347 -10.53 -15.55 -19.01
CA ARG A 347 -10.52 -17.02 -19.09
C ARG A 347 -11.36 -17.67 -17.99
N LEU A 348 -11.31 -17.08 -16.77
CA LEU A 348 -12.08 -17.53 -15.62
C LEU A 348 -13.54 -17.06 -15.65
N GLY A 349 -13.92 -16.19 -16.59
CA GLY A 349 -15.28 -15.64 -16.70
C GLY A 349 -15.66 -14.71 -15.56
N LEU A 350 -14.68 -14.08 -14.92
CA LEU A 350 -14.87 -13.17 -13.80
C LEU A 350 -15.17 -11.75 -14.28
N ALA A 351 -16.18 -11.12 -13.68
CA ALA A 351 -16.48 -9.72 -13.95
C ALA A 351 -15.29 -8.84 -13.52
N ASN A 352 -14.67 -8.15 -14.47
CA ASN A 352 -13.46 -7.39 -14.21
C ASN A 352 -13.51 -6.00 -14.80
N MET A 353 -12.56 -5.14 -14.38
CA MET A 353 -12.30 -3.83 -14.98
C MET A 353 -10.85 -3.42 -14.80
N ARG A 354 -10.33 -2.57 -15.69
CA ARG A 354 -9.07 -1.89 -15.47
C ARG A 354 -9.26 -0.73 -14.50
N ILE A 355 -8.34 -0.58 -13.56
CA ILE A 355 -8.43 0.42 -12.48
C ILE A 355 -7.04 0.91 -12.10
N PHE A 356 -6.94 2.17 -11.65
CA PHE A 356 -5.75 2.70 -10.98
C PHE A 356 -5.85 2.50 -9.48
N SER A 357 -4.73 2.18 -8.82
CA SER A 357 -4.70 2.20 -7.36
C SER A 357 -4.67 3.63 -6.82
N GLY A 358 -5.55 3.90 -5.87
CA GLY A 358 -5.54 5.12 -5.07
C GLY A 358 -4.57 5.09 -3.88
N ALA A 359 -4.11 3.90 -3.50
CA ALA A 359 -3.17 3.66 -2.40
C ALA A 359 -1.75 3.40 -2.91
N GLY A 360 -0.77 3.52 -2.02
CA GLY A 360 0.59 3.04 -2.27
C GLY A 360 0.66 1.54 -1.97
N HIS A 361 1.53 0.82 -2.66
CA HIS A 361 1.77 -0.61 -2.48
C HIS A 361 3.23 -0.94 -2.77
N ASP A 362 3.72 -2.08 -2.32
CA ASP A 362 5.07 -2.55 -2.61
C ASP A 362 5.34 -2.70 -4.12
N ALA A 363 4.30 -2.99 -4.91
CA ALA A 363 4.34 -3.01 -6.36
C ALA A 363 4.88 -1.70 -6.97
N ARG A 364 4.72 -0.55 -6.29
CA ARG A 364 5.33 0.71 -6.72
C ARG A 364 6.84 0.63 -6.79
N GLN A 365 7.45 -0.02 -5.81
CA GLN A 365 8.91 -0.11 -5.72
C GLN A 365 9.44 -1.18 -6.70
N LEU A 366 8.74 -2.30 -6.81
CA LEU A 366 9.11 -3.40 -7.71
C LEU A 366 8.99 -2.99 -9.19
N HIS A 367 8.10 -2.07 -9.53
CA HIS A 367 7.96 -1.51 -10.88
C HIS A 367 9.28 -0.96 -11.45
N PHE A 368 10.18 -0.45 -10.61
CA PHE A 368 11.47 0.09 -11.06
C PHE A 368 12.53 -0.97 -11.37
N VAL A 369 12.32 -2.21 -10.96
CA VAL A 369 13.33 -3.29 -11.07
C VAL A 369 12.85 -4.51 -11.86
N CYS A 370 11.55 -4.70 -12.06
CA CYS A 370 11.00 -5.79 -12.86
C CYS A 370 9.62 -5.45 -13.45
N PRO A 371 9.17 -6.17 -14.50
CA PRO A 371 7.77 -6.14 -14.93
C PRO A 371 6.82 -6.42 -13.77
N THR A 372 5.87 -5.51 -13.51
CA THR A 372 5.02 -5.54 -12.32
C THR A 372 3.57 -5.33 -12.69
N GLY A 373 2.65 -5.96 -11.96
CA GLY A 373 1.21 -5.75 -12.01
C GLY A 373 0.53 -6.07 -10.70
N MET A 374 -0.75 -5.69 -10.57
CA MET A 374 -1.54 -5.97 -9.36
C MET A 374 -2.95 -6.45 -9.71
N ILE A 375 -3.51 -7.23 -8.79
CA ILE A 375 -4.87 -7.76 -8.86
C ILE A 375 -5.63 -7.25 -7.64
N PHE A 376 -6.71 -6.49 -7.86
CA PHE A 376 -7.60 -6.09 -6.78
C PHE A 376 -8.81 -7.00 -6.68
N VAL A 377 -9.27 -7.20 -5.43
CA VAL A 377 -10.56 -7.78 -5.09
C VAL A 377 -11.37 -6.77 -4.26
N PRO A 378 -12.72 -6.84 -4.27
CA PRO A 378 -13.53 -5.93 -3.48
C PRO A 378 -13.25 -6.03 -1.99
N CYS A 379 -13.41 -4.91 -1.29
CA CYS A 379 -13.55 -4.86 0.16
C CYS A 379 -14.85 -4.15 0.53
N GLU A 380 -15.52 -4.62 1.57
CA GLU A 380 -16.87 -4.18 1.94
C GLU A 380 -16.91 -2.67 2.25
N GLY A 381 -17.75 -1.96 1.49
CA GLY A 381 -17.88 -0.50 1.59
C GLY A 381 -16.62 0.29 1.27
N GLY A 382 -15.58 -0.32 0.71
CA GLY A 382 -14.29 0.30 0.48
C GLY A 382 -13.52 0.62 1.77
N ILE A 383 -13.88 0.01 2.89
CA ILE A 383 -13.28 0.28 4.21
C ILE A 383 -11.91 -0.41 4.29
N SER A 384 -10.86 0.38 4.58
CA SER A 384 -9.52 -0.11 4.91
C SER A 384 -8.86 0.79 5.95
N HIS A 385 -7.71 0.37 6.53
CA HIS A 385 -7.06 1.01 7.69
C HIS A 385 -8.02 1.19 8.88
N ASN A 386 -8.92 0.24 9.04
CA ASN A 386 -10.01 0.27 10.01
C ASN A 386 -10.32 -1.15 10.50
N GLU A 387 -10.63 -1.27 11.78
CA GLU A 387 -10.97 -2.56 12.41
C GLU A 387 -12.24 -3.21 11.81
N ALA A 388 -13.09 -2.44 11.09
CA ALA A 388 -14.29 -2.92 10.40
C ALA A 388 -14.02 -3.41 8.97
N GLU A 389 -12.78 -3.38 8.48
CA GLU A 389 -12.40 -3.89 7.16
C GLU A 389 -12.87 -5.33 6.96
N ASN A 390 -13.50 -5.60 5.84
CA ASN A 390 -13.97 -6.93 5.50
C ASN A 390 -13.91 -7.22 4.00
N ALA A 391 -13.72 -8.49 3.64
CA ALA A 391 -13.79 -9.02 2.29
C ALA A 391 -14.50 -10.37 2.31
N THR A 392 -15.06 -10.83 1.19
CA THR A 392 -15.72 -12.12 1.14
C THR A 392 -14.76 -13.26 0.81
N PRO A 393 -14.97 -14.48 1.36
CA PRO A 393 -14.15 -15.65 0.99
C PRO A 393 -14.13 -15.89 -0.53
N SER A 394 -15.27 -15.69 -1.20
CA SER A 394 -15.40 -15.91 -2.64
C SER A 394 -14.59 -14.90 -3.46
N ASP A 395 -14.52 -13.62 -3.07
CA ASP A 395 -13.74 -12.61 -3.78
C ASP A 395 -12.25 -12.85 -3.61
N LEU A 396 -11.81 -13.18 -2.37
CA LEU A 396 -10.42 -13.57 -2.11
C LEU A 396 -10.00 -14.78 -2.95
N ALA A 397 -10.86 -15.81 -3.00
CA ALA A 397 -10.59 -17.01 -3.82
C ALA A 397 -10.60 -16.70 -5.33
N ALA A 398 -11.48 -15.81 -5.79
CA ALA A 398 -11.52 -15.39 -7.20
C ALA A 398 -10.24 -14.68 -7.62
N GLY A 399 -9.76 -13.70 -6.82
CA GLY A 399 -8.49 -13.04 -7.08
C GLY A 399 -7.29 -13.99 -7.03
N THR A 400 -7.30 -14.95 -6.09
CA THR A 400 -6.26 -16.00 -6.00
C THR A 400 -6.25 -16.90 -7.23
N ARG A 401 -7.41 -17.25 -7.81
CA ARG A 401 -7.49 -18.00 -9.08
C ARG A 401 -6.89 -17.23 -10.24
N VAL A 402 -7.14 -15.91 -10.32
CA VAL A 402 -6.51 -15.04 -11.32
C VAL A 402 -4.99 -15.00 -11.12
N LEU A 403 -4.55 -14.92 -9.87
CA LEU A 403 -3.13 -14.95 -9.52
C LEU A 403 -2.47 -16.26 -9.99
N VAL A 404 -3.09 -17.42 -9.75
CA VAL A 404 -2.59 -18.72 -10.22
C VAL A 404 -2.36 -18.75 -11.73
N GLU A 405 -3.39 -18.35 -12.51
CA GLU A 405 -3.31 -18.30 -13.99
C GLU A 405 -2.18 -17.37 -14.45
N THR A 406 -2.06 -16.19 -13.79
CA THR A 406 -1.04 -15.20 -14.11
C THR A 406 0.36 -15.70 -13.80
N LEU A 407 0.57 -16.32 -12.63
CA LEU A 407 1.87 -16.86 -12.22
C LEU A 407 2.31 -18.02 -13.13
N LEU A 408 1.38 -18.90 -13.51
CA LEU A 408 1.68 -19.98 -14.44
C LEU A 408 2.18 -19.45 -15.79
N GLU A 409 1.51 -18.45 -16.36
CA GLU A 409 1.90 -17.86 -17.64
C GLU A 409 3.26 -17.15 -17.55
N LEU A 410 3.47 -16.31 -16.53
CA LEU A 410 4.72 -15.57 -16.33
C LEU A 410 5.93 -16.47 -15.99
N SER A 411 5.70 -17.62 -15.37
CA SER A 411 6.79 -18.53 -15.00
C SER A 411 7.28 -19.43 -16.14
N GLU A 412 6.59 -19.47 -17.28
CA GLU A 412 7.01 -20.18 -18.49
C GLU A 412 7.78 -19.28 -19.48
N THR A 413 7.68 -17.97 -19.33
CA THR A 413 8.43 -17.00 -20.16
C THR A 413 9.83 -16.77 -19.63
#